data_adc9c76ecf31f21226a6f83bc02d4752
#
_entry.id   adc9c76ecf31f21226a6f83bc02d4752
#
_cell.length_a   1.000
_cell.length_b   1.000
_cell.length_c   1.000
_cell.angle_alpha   90.00
_cell.angle_beta   90.00
_cell.angle_gamma   90.00
#
_symmetry.space_group_name_H-M   'P 1'
#
loop_
_entity.id
_entity.type
_entity.pdbx_description
1 polymer ?
#
loop_
_entity_poly.entity_id
_entity_poly.type
_entity_poly.pdbx_seq_one_letter_code
_entity_poly.pdbx_strand_id
1 'polypeptide(L)'
;SMFVVDGFSVKDPLSGYSGNLFVNADAIEELEIVTGGYNAEYGQAMSGVVNIKLKEGRDKYEGTLKYASDRFFPDQFNSDRIEFNLGGPDLFFQTVPKLFGIDFPGRFSFFFNGYGKMYDGNLPVASRLYPHRYWNTPLLSEESSDYIMNKLSGRENNDWHLLYKLTWELTSKKKLSVSYDASMNINQGYFMPRAFASTYFPYRYMNILDNYNTITRDTRLFNMNWTHTLSDRSFYEVTLGKFTTMEHSAVQDLHWSEYQQRLDLEPINYNVDNTNMDGNIQITYGDEFYDTGFAPEWYDVSSENARMDLDWTVHTQSGHKLKTGFEHTITNIQVLDIDEPWSGSSGFGANYDNYNAKTYFGAFFIQDRIIFEGMTLN
;
A
#
# COMPACT_ATOMS: atom_id res chain seq x y z
N SER A 1 11.66 5.61 9.68
CA SER A 1 11.63 6.73 8.70
C SER A 1 10.20 7.12 8.42
N MET A 2 9.95 8.37 8.14
CA MET A 2 8.66 8.90 7.73
C MET A 2 8.69 9.18 6.23
N PHE A 3 7.72 8.65 5.48
CA PHE A 3 7.55 8.96 4.07
C PHE A 3 6.42 9.98 3.90
N VAL A 4 6.69 10.99 3.10
CA VAL A 4 5.76 12.06 2.77
C VAL A 4 5.63 12.13 1.26
N VAL A 5 4.41 12.03 0.74
CA VAL A 5 4.11 12.09 -0.69
C VAL A 5 3.27 13.33 -0.96
N ASP A 6 3.78 14.25 -1.76
CA ASP A 6 3.15 15.55 -2.03
C ASP A 6 2.62 16.24 -0.75
N GLY A 7 3.45 16.26 0.32
CA GLY A 7 3.11 16.88 1.60
C GLY A 7 2.28 16.01 2.56
N PHE A 8 1.77 14.86 2.13
CA PHE A 8 0.98 13.96 2.97
C PHE A 8 1.82 12.80 3.54
N SER A 9 1.77 12.55 4.86
CA SER A 9 2.45 11.43 5.50
C SER A 9 1.73 10.11 5.23
N VAL A 10 2.43 9.15 4.61
CA VAL A 10 1.90 7.81 4.28
C VAL A 10 2.31 6.76 5.32
N LYS A 11 2.32 7.14 6.58
CA LYS A 11 2.58 6.22 7.69
C LYS A 11 1.31 5.46 8.04
N ASP A 12 1.38 4.13 8.02
CA ASP A 12 0.31 3.27 8.52
C ASP A 12 0.26 3.37 10.06
N PRO A 13 -0.87 3.75 10.64
CA PRO A 13 -1.00 3.93 12.09
C PRO A 13 -0.92 2.63 12.88
N LEU A 14 -1.29 1.48 12.28
CA LEU A 14 -1.27 0.19 12.93
C LEU A 14 0.14 -0.39 13.03
N SER A 15 0.80 -0.54 11.90
CA SER A 15 2.16 -1.10 11.84
C SER A 15 3.26 -0.08 12.15
N GLY A 16 2.95 1.22 12.08
CA GLY A 16 3.95 2.28 12.14
C GLY A 16 4.88 2.36 10.93
N TYR A 17 4.65 1.52 9.92
CA TYR A 17 5.46 1.43 8.71
C TYR A 17 4.96 2.42 7.64
N SER A 18 5.88 3.01 6.90
CA SER A 18 5.55 4.00 5.85
C SER A 18 5.79 3.48 4.43
N GLY A 19 6.18 2.23 4.27
CA GLY A 19 6.51 1.62 2.99
C GLY A 19 5.38 0.84 2.31
N ASN A 20 4.14 0.96 2.80
CA ASN A 20 3.02 0.21 2.24
C ASN A 20 2.54 0.77 0.90
N LEU A 21 2.69 2.08 0.66
CA LEU A 21 2.38 2.68 -0.63
C LEU A 21 3.57 2.49 -1.58
N PHE A 22 3.33 1.82 -2.69
CA PHE A 22 4.32 1.72 -3.75
C PHE A 22 4.25 2.98 -4.61
N VAL A 23 5.36 3.66 -4.80
CA VAL A 23 5.50 4.80 -5.72
C VAL A 23 6.49 4.42 -6.81
N ASN A 24 6.04 4.39 -8.06
CA ASN A 24 6.92 4.10 -9.19
C ASN A 24 7.94 5.22 -9.36
N ALA A 25 9.23 4.86 -9.53
CA ALA A 25 10.32 5.81 -9.74
C ALA A 25 10.06 6.75 -10.94
N ASP A 26 9.40 6.26 -11.98
CA ASP A 26 9.03 7.08 -13.16
C ASP A 26 7.97 8.13 -12.85
N ALA A 27 7.25 8.03 -11.74
CA ALA A 27 6.28 9.03 -11.27
C ALA A 27 6.89 10.11 -10.37
N ILE A 28 8.15 9.97 -9.96
CA ILE A 28 8.82 10.87 -9.04
C ILE A 28 9.45 12.04 -9.82
N GLU A 29 9.10 13.28 -9.46
CA GLU A 29 9.75 14.50 -9.94
C GLU A 29 10.97 14.84 -9.08
N GLU A 30 10.82 14.75 -7.75
CA GLU A 30 11.86 15.11 -6.78
C GLU A 30 11.81 14.17 -5.57
N LEU A 31 12.98 13.78 -5.09
CA LEU A 31 13.17 12.99 -3.87
C LEU A 31 14.13 13.72 -2.95
N GLU A 32 13.66 14.09 -1.77
CA GLU A 32 14.46 14.71 -0.73
C GLU A 32 14.55 13.79 0.49
N ILE A 33 15.76 13.61 1.03
CA ILE A 33 16.00 12.82 2.24
C ILE A 33 16.60 13.71 3.30
N VAL A 34 15.87 13.88 4.41
CA VAL A 34 16.31 14.65 5.59
C VAL A 34 16.66 13.67 6.70
N THR A 35 17.95 13.64 7.10
CA THR A 35 18.49 12.68 8.08
C THR A 35 18.71 13.26 9.48
N GLY A 36 18.43 14.56 9.68
CA GLY A 36 18.59 15.24 10.96
C GLY A 36 18.21 16.72 10.89
N GLY A 37 18.08 17.38 12.04
CA GLY A 37 17.70 18.79 12.09
C GLY A 37 16.28 19.04 11.56
N TYR A 38 15.35 18.16 11.94
CA TYR A 38 13.96 18.24 11.46
C TYR A 38 13.32 19.57 11.84
N ASN A 39 12.64 20.17 10.89
CA ASN A 39 11.79 21.32 11.15
C ASN A 39 10.59 20.91 12.04
N ALA A 40 10.01 21.86 12.76
CA ALA A 40 8.87 21.63 13.65
C ALA A 40 7.65 21.01 12.96
N GLU A 41 7.54 21.18 11.65
CA GLU A 41 6.51 20.58 10.79
C GLU A 41 6.55 19.03 10.75
N TYR A 42 7.71 18.40 11.06
CA TYR A 42 7.89 16.94 11.07
C TYR A 42 7.85 16.38 12.49
N GLY A 43 6.86 16.75 13.29
CA GLY A 43 6.76 16.44 14.73
C GLY A 43 6.82 14.96 15.10
N GLN A 44 6.58 14.02 14.18
CA GLN A 44 6.60 12.57 14.41
C GLN A 44 7.81 11.85 13.78
N ALA A 45 8.76 12.59 13.20
CA ALA A 45 9.94 11.99 12.59
C ALA A 45 11.01 11.69 13.63
N MET A 46 11.38 10.41 13.80
CA MET A 46 12.42 9.98 14.74
C MET A 46 13.77 9.65 14.10
N SER A 47 13.79 9.18 12.84
CA SER A 47 15.02 8.65 12.23
C SER A 47 15.33 9.22 10.84
N GLY A 48 14.38 9.85 10.17
CA GLY A 48 14.53 10.44 8.83
C GLY A 48 13.18 10.73 8.20
N VAL A 49 13.18 11.72 7.29
CA VAL A 49 12.04 12.04 6.43
C VAL A 49 12.46 11.82 4.99
N VAL A 50 11.65 11.07 4.25
CA VAL A 50 11.76 10.90 2.81
C VAL A 50 10.58 11.63 2.19
N ASN A 51 10.86 12.78 1.58
CA ASN A 51 9.85 13.60 0.93
C ASN A 51 9.86 13.32 -0.58
N ILE A 52 8.72 12.88 -1.10
CA ILE A 52 8.51 12.50 -2.50
C ILE A 52 7.55 13.49 -3.12
N LYS A 53 7.99 14.14 -4.19
CA LYS A 53 7.14 14.99 -5.01
C LYS A 53 6.83 14.27 -6.32
N LEU A 54 5.55 14.13 -6.61
CA LEU A 54 5.06 13.46 -7.80
C LEU A 54 5.08 14.39 -9.01
N LYS A 55 5.35 13.82 -10.20
CA LYS A 55 5.30 14.54 -11.46
C LYS A 55 3.93 15.15 -11.72
N GLU A 56 3.97 16.26 -12.46
CA GLU A 56 2.80 16.97 -12.94
C GLU A 56 2.79 16.97 -14.48
N GLY A 57 1.62 17.16 -15.06
CA GLY A 57 1.50 17.35 -16.50
C GLY A 57 2.13 18.67 -16.94
N ARG A 58 2.64 18.69 -18.18
CA ARG A 58 3.27 19.86 -18.80
C ARG A 58 2.41 20.40 -19.94
N ASP A 59 2.90 21.41 -20.66
CA ASP A 59 2.21 22.06 -21.78
C ASP A 59 2.06 21.17 -23.02
N LYS A 60 2.83 20.09 -23.09
CA LYS A 60 2.84 19.13 -24.21
C LYS A 60 2.54 17.75 -23.71
N TYR A 61 1.91 16.93 -24.56
CA TYR A 61 1.74 15.53 -24.26
C TYR A 61 3.10 14.81 -24.35
N GLU A 62 3.43 14.13 -23.28
CA GLU A 62 4.61 13.29 -23.15
C GLU A 62 4.18 11.96 -22.58
N GLY A 63 4.68 10.86 -23.13
CA GLY A 63 4.34 9.54 -22.63
C GLY A 63 5.44 8.54 -22.87
N THR A 64 5.48 7.52 -22.03
CA THR A 64 6.37 6.36 -22.18
C THR A 64 5.61 5.09 -21.92
N LEU A 65 5.93 4.06 -22.68
CA LEU A 65 5.46 2.69 -22.45
C LEU A 65 6.68 1.79 -22.40
N LYS A 66 6.83 1.03 -21.31
CA LYS A 66 7.89 0.04 -21.13
C LYS A 66 7.26 -1.32 -20.89
N TYR A 67 7.78 -2.33 -21.53
CA TYR A 67 7.44 -3.72 -21.28
C TYR A 67 8.70 -4.52 -21.10
N ALA A 68 8.76 -5.35 -20.07
CA ALA A 68 9.86 -6.26 -19.81
C ALA A 68 9.30 -7.66 -19.48
N SER A 69 9.97 -8.69 -19.97
CA SER A 69 9.60 -10.09 -19.76
C SER A 69 10.86 -10.95 -19.73
N ASP A 70 10.85 -11.99 -18.93
CA ASP A 70 11.93 -12.99 -18.87
C ASP A 70 11.72 -14.20 -19.77
N ARG A 71 10.62 -14.23 -20.54
CA ARG A 71 10.23 -15.37 -21.39
C ARG A 71 11.25 -15.75 -22.48
N PHE A 72 12.25 -14.92 -22.70
CA PHE A 72 13.32 -15.15 -23.67
C PHE A 72 14.54 -15.86 -23.07
N PHE A 73 14.55 -16.14 -21.77
CA PHE A 73 15.66 -16.76 -21.05
C PHE A 73 15.34 -18.21 -20.65
N PRO A 74 16.35 -19.08 -20.50
CA PRO A 74 16.13 -20.49 -20.11
C PRO A 74 15.53 -20.64 -18.71
N ASP A 75 16.00 -19.82 -17.75
CA ASP A 75 15.51 -19.82 -16.36
C ASP A 75 14.45 -18.73 -16.24
N GLN A 76 13.18 -19.12 -16.34
CA GLN A 76 12.05 -18.20 -16.37
C GLN A 76 11.30 -18.25 -15.05
N PHE A 77 11.02 -17.08 -14.50
CA PHE A 77 10.08 -16.87 -13.40
C PHE A 77 8.72 -16.41 -13.94
N ASN A 78 8.44 -16.64 -15.22
CA ASN A 78 7.22 -16.18 -15.88
C ASN A 78 6.93 -14.70 -15.54
N SER A 79 7.96 -13.87 -15.56
CA SER A 79 7.87 -12.47 -15.15
C SER A 79 7.48 -11.57 -16.31
N ASP A 80 6.44 -10.77 -16.10
CA ASP A 80 6.08 -9.67 -16.99
C ASP A 80 5.94 -8.39 -16.19
N ARG A 81 6.48 -7.29 -16.73
CA ARG A 81 6.37 -5.94 -16.16
C ARG A 81 5.94 -4.97 -17.25
N ILE A 82 4.91 -4.17 -16.94
CA ILE A 82 4.45 -3.09 -17.79
C ILE A 82 4.50 -1.78 -17.00
N GLU A 83 5.00 -0.73 -17.63
CA GLU A 83 5.02 0.63 -17.08
C GLU A 83 4.49 1.58 -18.15
N PHE A 84 3.58 2.45 -17.75
CA PHE A 84 2.97 3.43 -18.62
C PHE A 84 2.93 4.80 -17.95
N ASN A 85 3.40 5.83 -18.64
CA ASN A 85 3.31 7.22 -18.21
C ASN A 85 2.69 8.04 -19.32
N LEU A 86 1.80 8.96 -18.94
CA LEU A 86 1.22 9.94 -19.85
C LEU A 86 0.97 11.25 -19.09
N GLY A 87 1.45 12.35 -19.61
CA GLY A 87 1.19 13.67 -19.06
C GLY A 87 0.95 14.69 -20.16
N GLY A 88 0.29 15.77 -19.81
CA GLY A 88 0.01 16.84 -20.77
C GLY A 88 -1.13 17.77 -20.33
N PRO A 89 -1.61 18.65 -21.24
CA PRO A 89 -2.80 19.45 -21.03
C PRO A 89 -4.02 18.55 -20.78
N ASP A 90 -4.84 18.90 -19.79
CA ASP A 90 -6.01 18.10 -19.46
C ASP A 90 -7.08 18.16 -20.55
N LEU A 91 -7.62 17.01 -20.93
CA LEU A 91 -8.62 16.91 -21.99
C LEU A 91 -10.00 17.38 -21.52
N PHE A 92 -10.39 17.03 -20.27
CA PHE A 92 -11.75 17.23 -19.76
C PHE A 92 -12.01 18.67 -19.34
N PHE A 93 -11.01 19.37 -18.77
CA PHE A 93 -11.18 20.75 -18.30
C PHE A 93 -10.53 21.77 -19.23
N GLN A 94 -9.57 21.37 -20.07
CA GLN A 94 -8.86 22.31 -20.93
C GLN A 94 -9.27 22.18 -22.42
N THR A 95 -9.34 20.99 -22.96
CA THR A 95 -9.48 20.76 -24.40
C THR A 95 -10.93 20.60 -24.83
N VAL A 96 -11.67 19.67 -24.22
CA VAL A 96 -13.05 19.36 -24.60
C VAL A 96 -14.00 20.54 -24.37
N PRO A 97 -13.98 21.26 -23.22
CA PRO A 97 -14.87 22.39 -23.00
C PRO A 97 -14.72 23.50 -24.04
N LYS A 98 -13.49 23.76 -24.50
CA LYS A 98 -13.23 24.78 -25.56
C LYS A 98 -13.95 24.46 -26.86
N LEU A 99 -14.15 23.17 -27.20
CA LEU A 99 -14.92 22.77 -28.39
C LEU A 99 -16.40 23.20 -28.31
N PHE A 100 -16.90 23.36 -27.07
CA PHE A 100 -18.27 23.82 -26.79
C PHE A 100 -18.36 25.28 -26.40
N GLY A 101 -17.28 26.07 -26.58
CA GLY A 101 -17.22 27.47 -26.25
C GLY A 101 -17.13 27.78 -24.74
N ILE A 102 -16.79 26.79 -23.92
CA ILE A 102 -16.57 26.95 -22.48
C ILE A 102 -15.07 27.09 -22.24
N ASP A 103 -14.65 28.23 -21.67
CA ASP A 103 -13.24 28.47 -21.31
C ASP A 103 -13.10 28.60 -19.79
N PHE A 104 -12.48 27.60 -19.16
CA PHE A 104 -12.14 27.67 -17.75
C PHE A 104 -10.89 28.53 -17.53
N PRO A 105 -10.86 29.38 -16.50
CA PRO A 105 -9.72 30.24 -16.24
C PRO A 105 -8.48 29.41 -15.82
N GLY A 106 -7.31 29.84 -16.30
CA GLY A 106 -6.04 29.20 -15.96
C GLY A 106 -5.69 28.01 -16.87
N ARG A 107 -4.82 27.16 -16.38
CA ARG A 107 -4.30 26.00 -17.09
C ARG A 107 -4.55 24.72 -16.30
N PHE A 108 -5.06 23.71 -16.97
CA PHE A 108 -5.21 22.35 -16.42
C PHE A 108 -4.22 21.42 -17.11
N SER A 109 -3.54 20.62 -16.31
CA SER A 109 -2.66 19.56 -16.78
C SER A 109 -2.87 18.28 -15.96
N PHE A 110 -2.59 17.14 -16.55
CA PHE A 110 -2.68 15.86 -15.87
C PHE A 110 -1.39 15.05 -16.02
N PHE A 111 -1.14 14.20 -15.04
CA PHE A 111 -0.14 13.15 -15.11
C PHE A 111 -0.76 11.83 -14.68
N PHE A 112 -0.53 10.80 -15.47
CA PHE A 112 -0.97 9.44 -15.22
C PHE A 112 0.24 8.50 -15.24
N ASN A 113 0.35 7.64 -14.25
CA ASN A 113 1.31 6.55 -14.21
C ASN A 113 0.60 5.24 -13.89
N GLY A 114 0.89 4.20 -14.66
CA GLY A 114 0.44 2.84 -14.42
C GLY A 114 1.63 1.91 -14.35
N TYR A 115 1.61 0.97 -13.42
CA TYR A 115 2.61 -0.05 -13.26
C TYR A 115 1.94 -1.39 -12.95
N GLY A 116 2.44 -2.45 -13.56
CA GLY A 116 2.06 -3.81 -13.25
C GLY A 116 3.27 -4.72 -13.35
N LYS A 117 3.46 -5.59 -12.35
CA LYS A 117 4.47 -6.64 -12.37
C LYS A 117 3.85 -7.92 -11.85
N MET A 118 3.96 -8.97 -12.63
CA MET A 118 3.50 -10.31 -12.26
C MET A 118 4.64 -11.30 -12.47
N TYR A 119 4.87 -12.17 -11.50
CA TYR A 119 5.94 -13.17 -11.60
C TYR A 119 5.67 -14.36 -10.68
N ASP A 120 6.19 -15.52 -11.07
CA ASP A 120 6.24 -16.71 -10.23
C ASP A 120 7.58 -16.76 -9.50
N GLY A 121 7.61 -17.36 -8.31
CA GLY A 121 8.82 -17.56 -7.52
C GLY A 121 9.48 -18.91 -7.80
N ASN A 122 10.43 -19.26 -6.94
CA ASN A 122 11.10 -20.57 -6.95
C ASN A 122 10.34 -21.64 -6.16
N LEU A 123 9.29 -21.26 -5.46
CA LEU A 123 8.54 -22.17 -4.59
C LEU A 123 7.31 -22.69 -5.35
N PRO A 124 6.85 -23.89 -5.02
CA PRO A 124 5.56 -24.37 -5.51
C PRO A 124 4.45 -23.43 -5.08
N VAL A 125 3.50 -23.18 -5.97
CA VAL A 125 2.41 -22.23 -5.80
C VAL A 125 1.08 -22.90 -6.01
N ALA A 126 0.03 -22.29 -5.47
CA ALA A 126 -1.35 -22.66 -5.77
C ALA A 126 -1.62 -22.61 -7.29
N SER A 127 -2.54 -23.43 -7.74
CA SER A 127 -3.00 -23.37 -9.13
C SER A 127 -3.70 -22.05 -9.45
N ARG A 128 -4.24 -21.40 -8.42
CA ARG A 128 -4.95 -20.13 -8.50
C ARG A 128 -4.89 -19.37 -7.17
N LEU A 129 -4.71 -18.04 -7.25
CA LEU A 129 -4.94 -17.13 -6.14
C LEU A 129 -6.40 -16.67 -6.09
N TYR A 130 -6.88 -16.39 -4.88
CA TYR A 130 -8.24 -15.94 -4.60
C TYR A 130 -8.19 -14.61 -3.84
N PRO A 131 -7.94 -13.47 -4.54
CA PRO A 131 -7.86 -12.17 -3.89
C PRO A 131 -9.21 -11.72 -3.35
N HIS A 132 -9.18 -10.90 -2.32
CA HIS A 132 -10.40 -10.37 -1.71
C HIS A 132 -11.20 -9.52 -2.68
N ARG A 133 -12.50 -9.84 -2.86
CA ARG A 133 -13.38 -9.30 -3.89
C ARG A 133 -14.15 -8.06 -3.49
N TYR A 134 -14.39 -7.90 -2.19
CA TYR A 134 -15.41 -6.99 -1.70
C TYR A 134 -14.90 -5.64 -1.17
N TRP A 135 -13.58 -5.39 -1.18
CA TRP A 135 -13.05 -4.14 -0.68
C TRP A 135 -13.44 -2.95 -1.56
N ASN A 136 -14.42 -2.16 -1.05
CA ASN A 136 -14.76 -0.85 -1.59
C ASN A 136 -14.93 -0.78 -3.12
N THR A 137 -15.65 -1.73 -3.69
CA THR A 137 -16.08 -1.67 -5.10
C THR A 137 -17.58 -1.37 -5.25
N PRO A 138 -18.11 -0.28 -4.65
CA PRO A 138 -19.55 0.02 -4.69
C PRO A 138 -20.06 0.31 -6.12
N LEU A 139 -19.16 0.51 -7.07
CA LEU A 139 -19.48 0.81 -8.48
C LEU A 139 -19.45 -0.42 -9.38
N LEU A 140 -18.97 -1.57 -8.89
CA LEU A 140 -18.84 -2.79 -9.67
C LEU A 140 -19.79 -3.86 -9.13
N SER A 141 -20.38 -4.64 -10.05
CA SER A 141 -21.11 -5.85 -9.66
C SER A 141 -20.12 -6.90 -9.15
N GLU A 142 -20.58 -7.86 -8.38
CA GLU A 142 -19.79 -8.98 -7.88
C GLU A 142 -19.07 -9.72 -9.02
N GLU A 143 -19.77 -10.04 -10.11
CA GLU A 143 -19.22 -10.70 -11.29
C GLU A 143 -18.13 -9.89 -11.98
N SER A 144 -18.30 -8.56 -12.07
CA SER A 144 -17.27 -7.67 -12.64
C SER A 144 -16.05 -7.56 -11.74
N SER A 145 -16.25 -7.52 -10.43
CA SER A 145 -15.19 -7.52 -9.44
C SER A 145 -14.36 -8.81 -9.51
N ASP A 146 -15.02 -9.96 -9.56
CA ASP A 146 -14.39 -11.27 -9.73
C ASP A 146 -13.56 -11.36 -11.01
N TYR A 147 -14.11 -10.90 -12.11
CA TYR A 147 -13.40 -10.92 -13.39
C TYR A 147 -12.11 -10.09 -13.34
N ILE A 148 -12.19 -8.87 -12.79
CA ILE A 148 -11.01 -7.98 -12.65
C ILE A 148 -9.98 -8.61 -11.71
N MET A 149 -10.38 -9.06 -10.53
CA MET A 149 -9.50 -9.64 -9.53
C MET A 149 -8.78 -10.89 -10.05
N ASN A 150 -9.48 -11.76 -10.78
CA ASN A 150 -8.86 -12.91 -11.45
C ASN A 150 -7.82 -12.53 -12.51
N LYS A 151 -7.95 -11.36 -13.16
CA LYS A 151 -6.94 -10.87 -14.10
C LYS A 151 -5.73 -10.26 -13.40
N LEU A 152 -5.95 -9.63 -12.24
CA LEU A 152 -4.89 -8.99 -11.45
C LEU A 152 -4.07 -9.98 -10.63
N SER A 153 -4.55 -11.23 -10.43
CA SER A 153 -3.94 -12.28 -9.60
C SER A 153 -3.42 -13.48 -10.42
N GLY A 154 -2.96 -13.25 -11.63
CA GLY A 154 -2.63 -14.32 -12.59
C GLY A 154 -1.38 -15.13 -12.27
N ARG A 155 -0.55 -14.74 -11.28
CA ARG A 155 0.69 -15.41 -10.88
C ARG A 155 0.86 -15.43 -9.36
N GLU A 156 1.96 -16.04 -8.89
CA GLU A 156 2.26 -16.07 -7.45
C GLU A 156 2.37 -14.70 -6.82
N ASN A 157 3.00 -13.76 -7.50
CA ASN A 157 3.16 -12.39 -7.05
C ASN A 157 2.62 -11.43 -8.10
N ASN A 158 1.75 -10.54 -7.68
CA ASN A 158 1.06 -9.59 -8.55
C ASN A 158 1.08 -8.21 -7.89
N ASP A 159 1.87 -7.30 -8.44
CA ASP A 159 2.02 -5.92 -7.99
C ASP A 159 1.39 -4.97 -8.99
N TRP A 160 0.46 -4.15 -8.53
CA TRP A 160 -0.23 -3.16 -9.35
C TRP A 160 -0.14 -1.78 -8.71
N HIS A 161 0.01 -0.76 -9.54
CA HIS A 161 0.03 0.62 -9.09
C HIS A 161 -0.59 1.53 -10.14
N LEU A 162 -1.35 2.50 -9.67
CA LEU A 162 -2.01 3.52 -10.48
C LEU A 162 -1.88 4.87 -9.77
N LEU A 163 -1.35 5.86 -10.47
CA LEU A 163 -1.33 7.25 -10.04
C LEU A 163 -2.03 8.13 -11.09
N TYR A 164 -2.94 8.98 -10.64
CA TYR A 164 -3.49 10.08 -11.42
C TYR A 164 -3.33 11.38 -10.65
N LYS A 165 -2.77 12.41 -11.28
CA LYS A 165 -2.61 13.74 -10.71
C LYS A 165 -3.13 14.77 -11.68
N LEU A 166 -4.10 15.57 -11.23
CA LEU A 166 -4.64 16.73 -11.93
C LEU A 166 -4.09 18.00 -11.28
N THR A 167 -3.57 18.91 -12.09
CA THR A 167 -3.06 20.20 -11.63
C THR A 167 -3.83 21.33 -12.32
N TRP A 168 -4.36 22.26 -11.53
CA TRP A 168 -5.01 23.48 -11.98
C TRP A 168 -4.22 24.69 -11.54
N GLU A 169 -3.55 25.34 -12.46
CA GLU A 169 -2.91 26.65 -12.27
C GLU A 169 -3.90 27.75 -12.63
N LEU A 170 -4.68 28.18 -11.64
CA LEU A 170 -5.70 29.20 -11.81
C LEU A 170 -5.08 30.57 -12.21
N THR A 171 -3.96 30.91 -11.59
CA THR A 171 -3.09 32.05 -11.90
C THR A 171 -1.65 31.69 -11.56
N SER A 172 -0.68 32.53 -11.91
CA SER A 172 0.72 32.38 -11.49
C SER A 172 0.92 32.36 -9.96
N LYS A 173 -0.11 32.73 -9.17
CA LYS A 173 -0.08 32.80 -7.70
C LYS A 173 -1.00 31.77 -7.03
N LYS A 174 -1.84 31.06 -7.78
CA LYS A 174 -2.83 30.13 -7.23
C LYS A 174 -2.81 28.83 -8.00
N LYS A 175 -2.54 27.75 -7.27
CA LYS A 175 -2.45 26.39 -7.81
C LYS A 175 -3.22 25.42 -6.93
N LEU A 176 -4.00 24.55 -7.56
CA LEU A 176 -4.63 23.38 -6.95
C LEU A 176 -4.08 22.12 -7.62
N SER A 177 -3.66 21.16 -6.84
CA SER A 177 -3.38 19.80 -7.34
C SER A 177 -4.22 18.78 -6.57
N VAL A 178 -4.72 17.80 -7.31
CA VAL A 178 -5.48 16.67 -6.75
C VAL A 178 -4.85 15.40 -7.29
N SER A 179 -4.48 14.49 -6.42
CA SER A 179 -3.92 13.20 -6.82
C SER A 179 -4.65 12.03 -6.16
N TYR A 180 -4.71 10.94 -6.88
CA TYR A 180 -5.13 9.63 -6.40
C TYR A 180 -4.04 8.63 -6.75
N ASP A 181 -3.50 7.99 -5.73
CA ASP A 181 -2.45 6.99 -5.81
C ASP A 181 -2.97 5.69 -5.17
N ALA A 182 -2.90 4.59 -5.89
CA ALA A 182 -3.38 3.30 -5.43
C ALA A 182 -2.38 2.20 -5.78
N SER A 183 -2.09 1.34 -4.84
CA SER A 183 -1.29 0.14 -5.06
C SER A 183 -1.98 -1.09 -4.50
N MET A 184 -1.83 -2.20 -5.20
CA MET A 184 -2.38 -3.49 -4.82
C MET A 184 -1.29 -4.57 -4.98
N ASN A 185 -1.11 -5.39 -3.95
CA ASN A 185 -0.25 -6.56 -3.98
C ASN A 185 -1.07 -7.81 -3.63
N ILE A 186 -0.96 -8.85 -4.46
CA ILE A 186 -1.67 -10.12 -4.29
C ILE A 186 -0.67 -11.26 -4.37
N ASN A 187 -0.57 -12.04 -3.30
CA ASN A 187 0.34 -13.19 -3.22
C ASN A 187 -0.11 -14.20 -2.15
N GLN A 188 0.63 -15.29 -1.97
CA GLN A 188 0.40 -16.27 -0.90
C GLN A 188 1.21 -16.00 0.38
N GLY A 189 1.99 -14.92 0.44
CA GLY A 189 2.76 -14.56 1.64
C GLY A 189 3.89 -15.52 1.99
N TYR A 190 4.43 -16.25 1.02
CA TYR A 190 5.52 -17.17 1.28
C TYR A 190 6.76 -16.46 1.80
N PHE A 191 7.21 -16.87 2.98
CA PHE A 191 8.56 -16.58 3.43
C PHE A 191 9.47 -17.73 3.05
N MET A 192 10.67 -17.42 2.56
CA MET A 192 11.69 -18.42 2.30
C MET A 192 11.83 -19.35 3.52
N PRO A 193 11.77 -20.68 3.34
CA PRO A 193 12.04 -21.62 4.43
C PRO A 193 13.50 -21.43 4.86
N ARG A 194 13.71 -20.85 6.03
CA ARG A 194 14.98 -21.06 6.70
C ARG A 194 14.97 -22.50 7.17
N ALA A 195 16.05 -23.23 6.92
CA ALA A 195 16.19 -24.66 7.20
C ALA A 195 15.87 -25.11 8.65
N PHE A 196 15.52 -24.19 9.54
CA PHE A 196 15.25 -24.42 10.96
C PHE A 196 13.91 -23.86 11.45
N ALA A 197 13.10 -23.25 10.60
CA ALA A 197 11.81 -22.70 10.99
C ALA A 197 10.69 -23.54 10.36
N SER A 198 10.38 -24.67 10.96
CA SER A 198 9.29 -25.56 10.55
C SER A 198 7.88 -24.94 10.67
N THR A 199 7.76 -23.72 11.19
CA THR A 199 6.49 -23.09 11.52
C THR A 199 5.99 -22.08 10.47
N TYR A 200 6.82 -21.60 9.53
CA TYR A 200 6.47 -20.47 8.67
C TYR A 200 6.42 -20.78 7.17
N PHE A 201 6.79 -21.97 6.77
CA PHE A 201 6.67 -22.38 5.38
C PHE A 201 5.42 -23.25 5.20
N PRO A 202 4.63 -23.01 4.14
CA PRO A 202 3.50 -23.89 3.82
C PRO A 202 3.95 -25.25 3.30
N TYR A 203 5.16 -25.72 3.66
CA TYR A 203 5.72 -26.98 3.20
C TYR A 203 4.78 -28.15 3.46
N ARG A 204 4.09 -28.12 4.60
CA ARG A 204 3.08 -29.13 4.96
C ARG A 204 1.83 -29.05 4.09
N TYR A 205 1.63 -27.96 3.32
CA TYR A 205 0.52 -27.77 2.39
C TYR A 205 0.90 -28.08 0.93
N MET A 206 2.08 -28.67 0.67
CA MET A 206 2.59 -28.96 -0.68
C MET A 206 1.61 -29.75 -1.54
N ASN A 207 0.82 -30.64 -0.93
CA ASN A 207 -0.20 -31.43 -1.64
C ASN A 207 -1.51 -30.65 -1.86
N ILE A 208 -1.74 -29.58 -1.09
CA ILE A 208 -2.98 -28.79 -1.08
C ILE A 208 -2.70 -27.28 -1.07
N LEU A 209 -1.80 -26.80 -1.92
CA LEU A 209 -1.40 -25.38 -1.97
C LEU A 209 -2.55 -24.43 -2.23
N ASP A 210 -3.60 -24.87 -2.91
CA ASP A 210 -4.83 -24.10 -3.13
C ASP A 210 -5.61 -23.83 -1.83
N ASN A 211 -5.29 -24.58 -0.76
CA ASN A 211 -5.86 -24.40 0.58
C ASN A 211 -4.95 -23.58 1.51
N TYR A 212 -3.95 -22.89 0.94
CA TYR A 212 -3.16 -21.90 1.63
C TYR A 212 -3.69 -20.48 1.35
N ASN A 213 -3.38 -19.54 2.24
CA ASN A 213 -3.93 -18.19 2.18
C ASN A 213 -3.51 -17.42 0.92
N THR A 214 -4.44 -16.68 0.35
CA THR A 214 -4.15 -15.55 -0.52
C THR A 214 -4.18 -14.28 0.30
N ILE A 215 -3.09 -13.50 0.26
CA ILE A 215 -3.00 -12.20 0.90
C ILE A 215 -3.26 -11.13 -0.18
N THR A 216 -4.25 -10.29 0.09
CA THR A 216 -4.55 -9.10 -0.72
C THR A 216 -4.25 -7.86 0.09
N ARG A 217 -3.30 -7.05 -0.36
CA ARG A 217 -2.94 -5.77 0.28
C ARG A 217 -3.29 -4.64 -0.67
N ASP A 218 -4.15 -3.72 -0.24
CA ASP A 218 -4.62 -2.55 -1.01
C ASP A 218 -4.26 -1.29 -0.23
N THR A 219 -3.61 -0.34 -0.89
CA THR A 219 -3.20 0.92 -0.29
C THR A 219 -3.60 2.06 -1.20
N ARG A 220 -4.23 3.09 -0.65
CA ARG A 220 -4.77 4.22 -1.41
C ARG A 220 -4.45 5.53 -0.73
N LEU A 221 -3.98 6.50 -1.50
CA LEU A 221 -3.80 7.89 -1.09
C LEU A 221 -4.63 8.81 -1.99
N PHE A 222 -5.59 9.50 -1.41
CA PHE A 222 -6.18 10.68 -2.01
C PHE A 222 -5.54 11.91 -1.39
N ASN A 223 -5.06 12.83 -2.21
CA ASN A 223 -4.41 14.05 -1.74
C ASN A 223 -4.83 15.27 -2.56
N MET A 224 -5.09 16.38 -1.90
CA MET A 224 -5.44 17.66 -2.49
C MET A 224 -4.58 18.76 -1.86
N ASN A 225 -3.85 19.50 -2.68
CA ASN A 225 -2.98 20.59 -2.27
C ASN A 225 -3.41 21.89 -2.93
N TRP A 226 -3.65 22.90 -2.10
CA TRP A 226 -3.87 24.26 -2.54
C TRP A 226 -2.71 25.15 -2.11
N THR A 227 -2.06 25.82 -3.06
CA THR A 227 -1.00 26.80 -2.80
C THR A 227 -1.46 28.18 -3.27
N HIS A 228 -1.33 29.20 -2.41
CA HIS A 228 -1.62 30.57 -2.76
C HIS A 228 -0.50 31.52 -2.30
N THR A 229 0.17 32.12 -3.25
CA THR A 229 1.16 33.17 -3.04
C THR A 229 0.46 34.51 -2.86
N LEU A 230 0.44 35.02 -1.63
CA LEU A 230 -0.18 36.32 -1.27
C LEU A 230 0.65 37.49 -1.75
N SER A 231 1.97 37.39 -1.61
CA SER A 231 2.96 38.37 -2.04
C SER A 231 4.29 37.66 -2.35
N ASP A 232 5.27 38.39 -2.85
CA ASP A 232 6.62 37.87 -3.13
C ASP A 232 7.33 37.31 -1.87
N ARG A 233 6.77 37.56 -0.68
CA ARG A 233 7.33 37.14 0.60
C ARG A 233 6.39 36.29 1.47
N SER A 234 5.18 36.03 1.00
CA SER A 234 4.19 35.33 1.82
C SER A 234 3.35 34.40 0.96
N PHE A 235 3.22 33.16 1.39
CA PHE A 235 2.32 32.16 0.80
C PHE A 235 1.74 31.25 1.88
N TYR A 236 0.62 30.62 1.56
CA TYR A 236 0.06 29.55 2.38
C TYR A 236 -0.28 28.35 1.53
N GLU A 237 -0.26 27.20 2.18
CA GLU A 237 -0.59 25.89 1.61
C GLU A 237 -1.63 25.22 2.49
N VAL A 238 -2.58 24.57 1.84
CA VAL A 238 -3.58 23.71 2.49
C VAL A 238 -3.49 22.34 1.86
N THR A 239 -3.22 21.33 2.69
CA THR A 239 -3.23 19.93 2.28
C THR A 239 -4.41 19.23 2.92
N LEU A 240 -5.20 18.54 2.12
CA LEU A 240 -6.27 17.65 2.56
C LEU A 240 -6.01 16.28 1.96
N GLY A 241 -6.03 15.25 2.76
CA GLY A 241 -5.80 13.92 2.23
C GLY A 241 -6.40 12.81 3.08
N LYS A 242 -6.51 11.65 2.45
CA LYS A 242 -6.93 10.40 3.09
C LYS A 242 -6.02 9.27 2.60
N PHE A 243 -5.36 8.63 3.55
CA PHE A 243 -4.54 7.44 3.33
C PHE A 243 -5.25 6.23 3.92
N THR A 244 -5.40 5.19 3.15
CA THR A 244 -6.07 3.94 3.55
C THR A 244 -5.17 2.77 3.23
N THR A 245 -5.00 1.87 4.20
CA THR A 245 -4.36 0.57 4.02
C THR A 245 -5.35 -0.51 4.38
N MET A 246 -5.48 -1.53 3.56
CA MET A 246 -6.31 -2.69 3.80
C MET A 246 -5.50 -3.93 3.49
N GLU A 247 -5.58 -4.92 4.38
CA GLU A 247 -4.94 -6.22 4.19
C GLU A 247 -5.91 -7.31 4.58
N HIS A 248 -6.13 -8.24 3.68
CA HIS A 248 -6.99 -9.39 3.87
C HIS A 248 -6.21 -10.68 3.56
N SER A 249 -6.33 -11.68 4.42
CA SER A 249 -5.76 -12.99 4.23
C SER A 249 -6.81 -14.06 4.45
N ALA A 250 -7.10 -14.81 3.41
CA ALA A 250 -8.06 -15.91 3.49
C ALA A 250 -7.71 -17.04 2.52
N VAL A 251 -8.13 -18.24 2.85
CA VAL A 251 -8.12 -19.37 1.93
C VAL A 251 -9.32 -19.27 1.00
N GLN A 252 -9.08 -19.19 -0.31
CA GLN A 252 -10.12 -19.15 -1.35
C GLN A 252 -11.15 -18.00 -1.17
N ASP A 253 -10.76 -16.92 -0.48
CA ASP A 253 -11.63 -15.79 -0.10
C ASP A 253 -12.89 -16.24 0.68
N LEU A 254 -12.77 -17.33 1.44
CA LEU A 254 -13.83 -17.85 2.28
C LEU A 254 -13.94 -17.06 3.57
N HIS A 255 -15.14 -17.00 4.11
CA HIS A 255 -15.37 -16.49 5.44
C HIS A 255 -14.76 -17.45 6.48
N TRP A 256 -14.20 -16.92 7.57
CA TRP A 256 -13.53 -17.71 8.61
C TRP A 256 -14.39 -18.82 9.20
N SER A 257 -15.71 -18.67 9.24
CA SER A 257 -16.65 -19.69 9.75
C SER A 257 -16.76 -20.93 8.84
N GLU A 258 -16.24 -20.87 7.62
CA GLU A 258 -16.27 -21.97 6.65
C GLU A 258 -14.98 -22.80 6.68
N TYR A 259 -14.02 -22.40 7.52
CA TYR A 259 -12.71 -23.06 7.61
C TYR A 259 -12.81 -24.46 8.21
N GLN A 260 -12.00 -25.35 7.67
CA GLN A 260 -11.91 -26.74 8.06
C GLN A 260 -10.53 -27.06 8.63
N GLN A 261 -10.52 -27.87 9.69
CA GLN A 261 -9.28 -28.33 10.30
C GLN A 261 -8.42 -29.09 9.28
N ARG A 262 -7.12 -28.77 9.28
CA ARG A 262 -6.12 -29.49 8.49
C ARG A 262 -5.87 -30.87 9.06
N LEU A 263 -5.77 -31.89 8.19
CA LEU A 263 -5.52 -33.27 8.56
C LEU A 263 -4.51 -33.87 7.58
N ASP A 264 -3.61 -34.65 8.12
CA ASP A 264 -2.79 -35.64 7.42
C ASP A 264 -3.53 -36.98 7.50
N LEU A 265 -4.02 -37.46 6.35
CA LEU A 265 -4.87 -38.62 6.22
C LEU A 265 -4.14 -39.86 5.68
N GLU A 266 -2.82 -39.75 5.47
CA GLU A 266 -2.08 -40.88 4.95
C GLU A 266 -2.31 -42.15 5.80
N PRO A 267 -2.36 -43.34 5.15
CA PRO A 267 -2.52 -44.58 5.85
C PRO A 267 -1.36 -44.74 6.84
N ILE A 268 -1.69 -45.12 8.06
CA ILE A 268 -0.76 -45.36 9.16
C ILE A 268 0.33 -46.32 8.68
N ASN A 269 1.52 -45.82 8.41
CA ASN A 269 2.70 -46.62 8.19
C ASN A 269 3.22 -47.05 9.54
N TYR A 270 2.93 -48.29 9.95
CA TYR A 270 3.50 -48.90 11.13
C TYR A 270 4.97 -49.19 10.91
N ASN A 271 5.85 -48.25 11.13
CA ASN A 271 7.25 -48.56 11.34
C ASN A 271 7.41 -49.12 12.75
N VAL A 272 7.41 -50.41 12.85
CA VAL A 272 7.81 -51.09 14.09
C VAL A 272 9.33 -51.03 14.16
N ASP A 273 9.87 -49.97 14.74
CA ASP A 273 11.29 -49.91 15.05
C ASP A 273 11.54 -50.69 16.35
N ASN A 274 11.97 -51.93 16.18
CA ASN A 274 12.38 -52.81 17.29
C ASN A 274 13.74 -52.44 17.88
N THR A 275 14.35 -51.33 17.53
CA THR A 275 15.68 -50.94 17.99
C THR A 275 15.70 -50.40 19.42
N ASN A 276 14.55 -49.98 19.97
CA ASN A 276 14.44 -49.60 21.38
C ASN A 276 14.18 -50.84 22.23
N MET A 277 15.17 -51.23 23.02
CA MET A 277 15.11 -52.37 23.96
C MET A 277 13.97 -52.29 25.01
N ASP A 278 13.22 -51.24 25.06
CA ASP A 278 12.13 -50.99 26.01
C ASP A 278 10.77 -51.55 25.55
N GLY A 279 10.70 -52.16 24.37
CA GLY A 279 9.45 -52.75 23.86
C GLY A 279 8.38 -51.72 23.47
N ASN A 280 8.73 -50.42 23.40
CA ASN A 280 7.83 -49.38 22.96
C ASN A 280 7.75 -49.37 21.43
N ILE A 281 6.56 -49.52 20.92
CA ILE A 281 6.25 -49.38 19.49
C ILE A 281 6.11 -47.90 19.22
N GLN A 282 7.02 -47.34 18.43
CA GLN A 282 6.88 -45.99 17.93
C GLN A 282 6.02 -46.02 16.66
N ILE A 283 4.85 -45.46 16.73
CA ILE A 283 3.94 -45.33 15.60
C ILE A 283 4.19 -43.96 14.98
N THR A 284 4.71 -43.92 13.75
CA THR A 284 4.79 -42.70 12.95
C THR A 284 3.53 -42.60 12.09
N TYR A 285 2.79 -41.53 12.22
CA TYR A 285 1.57 -41.29 11.47
C TYR A 285 1.87 -40.35 10.32
N GLY A 286 1.39 -40.69 9.10
CA GLY A 286 1.45 -39.86 7.93
C GLY A 286 2.85 -39.57 7.37
N ASP A 287 2.92 -38.75 6.37
CA ASP A 287 4.15 -38.24 5.76
C ASP A 287 4.51 -36.79 6.18
N GLU A 288 3.76 -36.25 7.15
CA GLU A 288 3.83 -34.86 7.65
C GLU A 288 3.29 -33.79 6.68
N PHE A 289 2.72 -34.17 5.53
CA PHE A 289 2.01 -33.27 4.64
C PHE A 289 0.50 -33.34 4.89
N TYR A 290 -0.17 -32.19 4.75
CA TYR A 290 -1.62 -32.15 4.86
C TYR A 290 -2.29 -32.58 3.57
N ASP A 291 -3.35 -33.41 3.70
CA ASP A 291 -4.18 -33.89 2.59
C ASP A 291 -5.48 -33.12 2.48
N THR A 292 -5.95 -32.54 3.60
CA THR A 292 -7.21 -31.78 3.65
C THR A 292 -7.13 -30.62 4.63
N GLY A 293 -8.14 -29.75 4.56
CA GLY A 293 -8.29 -28.61 5.44
C GLY A 293 -7.60 -27.37 4.92
N PHE A 294 -7.58 -26.32 5.72
CA PHE A 294 -7.13 -24.98 5.34
C PHE A 294 -5.97 -24.50 6.21
N ALA A 295 -5.24 -23.48 5.72
CA ALA A 295 -4.26 -22.77 6.52
C ALA A 295 -4.95 -22.10 7.73
N PRO A 296 -4.25 -21.96 8.89
CA PRO A 296 -4.90 -21.62 10.14
C PRO A 296 -5.26 -20.14 10.28
N GLU A 297 -4.68 -19.28 9.48
CA GLU A 297 -4.82 -17.84 9.65
C GLU A 297 -5.95 -17.27 8.78
N TRP A 298 -6.77 -16.42 9.36
CA TRP A 298 -7.70 -15.56 8.65
C TRP A 298 -7.64 -14.18 9.26
N TYR A 299 -7.39 -13.15 8.46
CA TYR A 299 -7.47 -11.78 8.97
C TYR A 299 -8.03 -10.79 7.96
N ASP A 300 -8.65 -9.74 8.50
CA ASP A 300 -9.14 -8.57 7.79
C ASP A 300 -8.79 -7.32 8.61
N VAL A 301 -7.86 -6.53 8.09
CA VAL A 301 -7.29 -5.40 8.79
C VAL A 301 -7.37 -4.17 7.90
N SER A 302 -7.87 -3.07 8.46
CA SER A 302 -7.86 -1.79 7.76
C SER A 302 -7.44 -0.64 8.64
N SER A 303 -6.75 0.32 8.06
CA SER A 303 -6.43 1.60 8.69
C SER A 303 -6.71 2.76 7.76
N GLU A 304 -7.22 3.85 8.30
CA GLU A 304 -7.50 5.07 7.58
C GLU A 304 -6.94 6.27 8.33
N ASN A 305 -6.22 7.14 7.64
CA ASN A 305 -5.79 8.45 8.12
C ASN A 305 -6.39 9.54 7.23
N ALA A 306 -7.32 10.32 7.77
CA ALA A 306 -7.78 11.55 7.13
C ALA A 306 -7.08 12.73 7.81
N ARG A 307 -6.39 13.57 7.02
CA ARG A 307 -5.55 14.65 7.53
C ARG A 307 -5.82 15.96 6.80
N MET A 308 -5.78 17.05 7.57
CA MET A 308 -5.79 18.42 7.11
C MET A 308 -4.59 19.16 7.67
N ASP A 309 -3.83 19.81 6.79
CA ASP A 309 -2.72 20.69 7.15
C ASP A 309 -2.98 22.07 6.58
N LEU A 310 -2.60 23.09 7.35
CA LEU A 310 -2.55 24.48 6.93
C LEU A 310 -1.18 25.05 7.33
N ASP A 311 -0.38 25.41 6.35
CA ASP A 311 0.94 26.02 6.53
C ASP A 311 0.96 27.44 5.98
N TRP A 312 1.49 28.37 6.75
CA TRP A 312 1.70 29.74 6.33
C TRP A 312 3.16 30.14 6.50
N THR A 313 3.77 30.60 5.44
CA THR A 313 5.18 31.04 5.40
C THR A 313 5.28 32.51 5.06
N VAL A 314 6.09 33.25 5.83
CA VAL A 314 6.39 34.68 5.64
C VAL A 314 7.90 34.90 5.70
N HIS A 315 8.45 35.58 4.70
CA HIS A 315 9.81 36.06 4.67
C HIS A 315 9.85 37.55 5.01
N THR A 316 10.49 37.93 6.12
CA THR A 316 10.62 39.33 6.49
C THR A 316 11.81 39.99 5.79
N GLN A 317 11.83 41.35 5.79
CA GLN A 317 12.96 42.10 5.25
C GLN A 317 14.23 41.97 6.12
N SER A 318 14.06 41.65 7.41
CA SER A 318 15.14 41.47 8.40
C SER A 318 15.80 40.08 8.38
N GLY A 319 15.53 39.25 7.35
CA GLY A 319 16.17 37.94 7.20
C GLY A 319 15.50 36.79 7.96
N HIS A 320 14.34 37.02 8.59
CA HIS A 320 13.56 35.98 9.23
C HIS A 320 12.67 35.24 8.24
N LYS A 321 12.61 33.91 8.34
CA LYS A 321 11.60 33.06 7.71
C LYS A 321 10.71 32.48 8.82
N LEU A 322 9.54 33.08 8.97
CA LEU A 322 8.50 32.58 9.89
C LEU A 322 7.66 31.54 9.17
N LYS A 323 7.49 30.38 9.79
CA LYS A 323 6.54 29.34 9.37
C LYS A 323 5.63 29.00 10.55
N THR A 324 4.33 28.97 10.31
CA THR A 324 3.34 28.50 11.29
C THR A 324 2.39 27.54 10.60
N GLY A 325 1.95 26.54 11.30
CA GLY A 325 1.04 25.56 10.74
C GLY A 325 0.14 24.93 11.78
N PHE A 326 -0.91 24.31 11.27
CA PHE A 326 -1.89 23.56 12.01
C PHE A 326 -2.12 22.24 11.31
N GLU A 327 -2.11 21.16 12.07
CA GLU A 327 -2.42 19.80 11.61
C GLU A 327 -3.61 19.25 12.38
N HIS A 328 -4.50 18.57 11.67
CA HIS A 328 -5.54 17.75 12.27
C HIS A 328 -5.65 16.41 11.57
N THR A 329 -5.54 15.32 12.32
CA THR A 329 -5.59 13.95 11.80
C THR A 329 -6.68 13.17 12.53
N ILE A 330 -7.48 12.44 11.76
CA ILE A 330 -8.46 11.47 12.24
C ILE A 330 -7.98 10.10 11.75
N THR A 331 -7.72 9.20 12.70
CA THR A 331 -7.29 7.83 12.42
C THR A 331 -8.41 6.87 12.81
N ASN A 332 -8.72 5.94 11.92
CA ASN A 332 -9.63 4.83 12.16
C ASN A 332 -8.91 3.51 11.87
N ILE A 333 -8.98 2.56 12.81
CA ILE A 333 -8.32 1.25 12.71
C ILE A 333 -9.37 0.19 13.00
N GLN A 334 -9.44 -0.82 12.14
CA GLN A 334 -10.26 -2.02 12.32
C GLN A 334 -9.37 -3.24 12.17
N VAL A 335 -9.45 -4.16 13.11
CA VAL A 335 -8.70 -5.42 13.12
C VAL A 335 -9.64 -6.55 13.45
N LEU A 336 -9.66 -7.55 12.61
CA LEU A 336 -10.17 -8.87 12.90
C LEU A 336 -9.12 -9.88 12.44
N ASP A 337 -8.49 -10.54 13.38
CA ASP A 337 -7.45 -11.55 13.17
C ASP A 337 -7.86 -12.81 13.93
N ILE A 338 -7.90 -13.94 13.25
CA ILE A 338 -8.42 -15.21 13.79
C ILE A 338 -7.44 -16.32 13.46
N ASP A 339 -6.91 -16.98 14.50
CA ASP A 339 -6.07 -18.15 14.37
C ASP A 339 -6.86 -19.42 14.64
N GLU A 340 -6.64 -20.44 13.81
CA GLU A 340 -7.36 -21.73 13.82
C GLU A 340 -8.89 -21.54 13.92
N PRO A 341 -9.55 -20.99 12.89
CA PRO A 341 -10.97 -20.65 12.91
C PRO A 341 -11.91 -21.83 13.29
N TRP A 342 -11.50 -23.06 13.01
CA TRP A 342 -12.23 -24.27 13.36
C TRP A 342 -12.15 -24.66 14.86
N SER A 343 -11.26 -24.01 15.62
CA SER A 343 -11.01 -24.29 17.05
C SER A 343 -11.79 -23.33 17.95
N GLY A 344 -11.92 -23.71 19.20
CA GLY A 344 -12.48 -22.84 20.25
C GLY A 344 -14.00 -22.87 20.38
N SER A 345 -14.47 -22.53 21.56
CA SER A 345 -15.91 -22.53 21.90
C SER A 345 -16.61 -21.19 21.63
N SER A 346 -15.84 -20.14 21.33
CA SER A 346 -16.36 -18.78 21.11
C SER A 346 -16.92 -18.55 19.69
N GLY A 347 -16.58 -19.44 18.74
CA GLY A 347 -16.85 -19.26 17.32
C GLY A 347 -15.87 -18.31 16.60
N PHE A 348 -14.79 -17.89 17.29
CA PHE A 348 -13.71 -17.05 16.76
C PHE A 348 -12.35 -17.72 16.80
N GLY A 349 -12.28 -19.04 16.61
CA GLY A 349 -11.01 -19.76 16.56
C GLY A 349 -10.34 -19.98 17.92
N ALA A 350 -9.09 -20.45 17.90
CA ALA A 350 -8.29 -20.67 19.10
C ALA A 350 -7.82 -19.37 19.75
N ASN A 351 -7.39 -18.42 18.94
CA ASN A 351 -7.02 -17.07 19.34
C ASN A 351 -7.64 -16.06 18.37
N TYR A 352 -7.94 -14.86 18.85
CA TYR A 352 -8.42 -13.80 17.98
C TYR A 352 -8.14 -12.41 18.56
N ASP A 353 -7.92 -11.46 17.65
CA ASP A 353 -7.94 -10.03 17.92
C ASP A 353 -9.13 -9.41 17.17
N ASN A 354 -10.00 -8.73 17.89
CA ASN A 354 -11.16 -8.03 17.31
C ASN A 354 -11.31 -6.68 17.99
N TYR A 355 -10.91 -5.61 17.29
CA TYR A 355 -11.11 -4.25 17.81
C TYR A 355 -11.31 -3.22 16.71
N ASN A 356 -11.96 -2.14 17.08
CA ASN A 356 -12.11 -0.94 16.28
C ASN A 356 -11.70 0.27 17.15
N ALA A 357 -10.78 1.07 16.67
CA ALA A 357 -10.28 2.25 17.38
C ALA A 357 -10.33 3.48 16.47
N LYS A 358 -10.84 4.58 17.02
CA LYS A 358 -10.86 5.87 16.36
C LYS A 358 -10.14 6.90 17.22
N THR A 359 -9.13 7.56 16.67
CA THR A 359 -8.33 8.56 17.38
C THR A 359 -8.33 9.88 16.63
N TYR A 360 -8.11 10.95 17.39
CA TYR A 360 -8.01 12.32 16.88
C TYR A 360 -6.70 12.91 17.37
N PHE A 361 -5.97 13.51 16.47
CA PHE A 361 -4.71 14.20 16.78
C PHE A 361 -4.78 15.61 16.21
N GLY A 362 -4.25 16.58 16.95
CA GLY A 362 -4.11 17.95 16.48
C GLY A 362 -2.80 18.54 16.97
N ALA A 363 -2.14 19.28 16.10
CA ALA A 363 -0.91 19.98 16.43
C ALA A 363 -0.91 21.38 15.84
N PHE A 364 -0.22 22.28 16.53
CA PHE A 364 0.07 23.62 16.06
C PHE A 364 1.56 23.87 16.27
N PHE A 365 2.19 24.50 15.30
CA PHE A 365 3.60 24.88 15.41
C PHE A 365 3.85 26.29 14.93
N ILE A 366 4.90 26.90 15.44
CA ILE A 366 5.51 28.13 14.97
C ILE A 366 7.02 27.95 14.94
N GLN A 367 7.66 28.35 13.87
CA GLN A 367 9.09 28.27 13.67
C GLN A 367 9.60 29.59 13.11
N ASP A 368 10.72 30.09 13.63
CA ASP A 368 11.47 31.19 13.04
C ASP A 368 12.85 30.69 12.63
N ARG A 369 13.20 30.89 11.38
CA ARG A 369 14.53 30.63 10.86
C ARG A 369 15.20 31.94 10.54
N ILE A 370 16.33 32.21 11.20
CA ILE A 370 17.11 33.43 11.03
C ILE A 370 18.37 33.08 10.26
N ILE A 371 18.65 33.78 9.18
CA ILE A 371 19.86 33.62 8.39
C ILE A 371 20.75 34.82 8.61
N PHE A 372 21.90 34.59 9.26
CA PHE A 372 22.99 35.57 9.38
C PHE A 372 24.10 35.23 8.39
N GLU A 373 25.01 36.18 8.12
CA GLU A 373 26.22 35.89 7.34
C GLU A 373 26.99 34.72 7.97
N GLY A 374 26.97 33.55 7.32
CA GLY A 374 27.66 32.34 7.72
C GLY A 374 27.02 31.48 8.80
N MET A 375 25.82 31.83 9.34
CA MET A 375 25.13 31.04 10.36
C MET A 375 23.62 31.00 10.12
N THR A 376 23.02 29.84 10.33
CA THR A 376 21.54 29.66 10.33
C THR A 376 21.11 29.20 11.73
N LEU A 377 20.11 29.87 12.32
CA LEU A 377 19.41 29.48 13.53
C LEU A 377 17.98 29.06 13.18
N ASN A 378 17.54 27.91 13.67
CA ASN A 378 16.17 27.40 13.53
C ASN A 378 15.49 27.32 14.87
#